data_fb3d0a71a269ff16c0841dbbaeb1c457
#
_entry.id   fb3d0a71a269ff16c0841dbbaeb1c457
#
_cell.length_a   1.000
_cell.length_b   1.000
_cell.length_c   1.000
_cell.angle_alpha   90.00
_cell.angle_beta   90.00
_cell.angle_gamma   90.00
#
_symmetry.space_group_name_H-M   'P 1'
#
loop_
_entity.id
_entity.type
_entity.pdbx_description
1 polymer ?
#
loop_
_entity_poly.entity_id
_entity_poly.type
_entity_poly.pdbx_seq_one_letter_code
_entity_poly.pdbx_strand_id
1 'polypeptide(L)'
;MKIERIGDCTLYLADCMDVLPTLDGVDAVVTDPPYEAIMHKAKASAARRIRTDGGPDLSVLDFDCIDGIRDEVANLVASVCGGWSLIFCAPEGVGRWADAINETTAKYKRACIWVKPDSTPQLNGQGPAMGYEN
;
A
#
# COMPACT_ATOMS: atom_id res chain seq x y z
N MET A 1 -19.59 -5.78 6.14
CA MET A 1 -18.45 -5.84 7.08
C MET A 1 -18.57 -7.10 7.94
N LYS A 2 -17.52 -7.94 7.99
CA LYS A 2 -17.42 -9.06 8.93
C LYS A 2 -16.37 -8.72 9.96
N ILE A 3 -16.65 -8.99 11.24
CA ILE A 3 -15.75 -8.70 12.34
C ILE A 3 -15.45 -9.98 13.09
N GLU A 4 -14.18 -10.22 13.44
CA GLU A 4 -13.74 -11.35 14.23
C GLU A 4 -12.76 -10.87 15.32
N ARG A 5 -12.83 -11.45 16.51
CA ARG A 5 -11.91 -11.14 17.62
C ARG A 5 -11.09 -12.37 17.97
N ILE A 6 -9.77 -12.18 18.03
CA ILE A 6 -8.80 -13.23 18.39
C ILE A 6 -7.87 -12.66 19.46
N GLY A 7 -8.06 -13.05 20.71
CA GLY A 7 -7.37 -12.42 21.84
C GLY A 7 -7.66 -10.91 21.90
N ASP A 8 -6.62 -10.11 21.89
CA ASP A 8 -6.72 -8.64 21.92
C ASP A 8 -6.85 -8.00 20.53
N CYS A 9 -6.87 -8.83 19.46
CA CYS A 9 -6.98 -8.34 18.09
C CYS A 9 -8.43 -8.32 17.62
N THR A 10 -8.81 -7.26 16.91
CA THR A 10 -10.07 -7.19 16.16
C THR A 10 -9.76 -7.15 14.68
N LEU A 11 -10.28 -8.11 13.93
CA LEU A 11 -10.11 -8.22 12.48
C LEU A 11 -11.38 -7.74 11.78
N TYR A 12 -11.20 -6.89 10.77
CA TYR A 12 -12.28 -6.40 9.92
C TYR A 12 -12.08 -6.89 8.49
N LEU A 13 -13.05 -7.60 7.95
CA LEU A 13 -13.12 -7.91 6.52
C LEU A 13 -14.14 -6.94 5.90
N ALA A 14 -13.65 -5.84 5.36
CA ALA A 14 -14.42 -4.78 4.74
C ALA A 14 -13.48 -3.81 4.01
N ASP A 15 -14.05 -2.85 3.29
CA ASP A 15 -13.31 -1.72 2.76
C ASP A 15 -12.79 -0.85 3.93
N CYS A 16 -11.53 -0.44 3.86
CA CYS A 16 -10.93 0.43 4.88
C CYS A 16 -11.63 1.78 4.97
N MET A 17 -12.20 2.27 3.88
CA MET A 17 -12.98 3.51 3.83
C MET A 17 -14.25 3.44 4.69
N ASP A 18 -14.81 2.23 4.84
CA ASP A 18 -15.96 1.98 5.72
C ASP A 18 -15.55 1.74 7.17
N VAL A 19 -14.35 1.19 7.40
CA VAL A 19 -13.87 0.82 8.74
C VAL A 19 -13.26 2.00 9.48
N LEU A 20 -12.34 2.73 8.84
CA LEU A 20 -11.58 3.80 9.49
C LEU A 20 -12.47 4.83 10.19
N PRO A 21 -13.59 5.31 9.60
CA PRO A 21 -14.47 6.25 10.28
C PRO A 21 -15.16 5.72 11.54
N THR A 22 -15.14 4.40 11.74
CA THR A 22 -15.79 3.75 12.92
C THR A 22 -14.85 3.55 14.09
N LEU A 23 -13.56 3.88 13.93
CA LEU A 23 -12.55 3.73 14.98
C LEU A 23 -12.50 4.98 15.88
N ASP A 24 -12.43 4.76 17.19
CA ASP A 24 -12.35 5.84 18.18
C ASP A 24 -10.96 6.51 18.29
N GLY A 25 -10.07 6.17 17.39
CA GLY A 25 -8.67 6.60 17.37
C GLY A 25 -7.71 5.47 17.70
N VAL A 26 -6.50 5.58 17.16
CA VAL A 26 -5.42 4.61 17.34
C VAL A 26 -4.10 5.31 17.60
N ASP A 27 -3.18 4.65 18.32
CA ASP A 27 -1.85 5.20 18.62
C ASP A 27 -0.95 5.22 17.38
N ALA A 28 -1.13 4.27 16.47
CA ALA A 28 -0.36 4.20 15.25
C ALA A 28 -1.15 3.50 14.12
N VAL A 29 -0.82 3.85 12.88
CA VAL A 29 -1.30 3.17 11.68
C VAL A 29 -0.12 2.60 10.92
N VAL A 30 -0.21 1.32 10.55
CA VAL A 30 0.73 0.66 9.62
C VAL A 30 -0.12 0.08 8.50
N THR A 31 0.11 0.51 7.26
CA THR A 31 -0.72 0.11 6.14
C THR A 31 0.09 -0.11 4.86
N ASP A 32 -0.32 -1.09 4.07
CA ASP A 32 0.20 -1.40 2.74
C ASP A 32 -0.96 -1.28 1.74
N PRO A 33 -1.32 -0.04 1.33
CA PRO A 33 -2.42 0.20 0.41
C PRO A 33 -2.06 -0.25 -1.01
N PRO A 34 -3.03 -0.35 -1.93
CA PRO A 34 -2.73 -0.53 -3.34
C PRO A 34 -1.69 0.50 -3.82
N TYR A 35 -0.78 0.06 -4.70
CA TYR A 35 0.25 0.96 -5.22
C TYR A 35 -0.25 1.77 -6.43
N GLU A 36 0.57 2.66 -6.91
CA GLU A 36 0.30 3.56 -8.04
C GLU A 36 0.04 2.79 -9.34
N ALA A 37 -0.74 3.38 -10.24
CA ALA A 37 -1.09 2.77 -11.55
C ALA A 37 0.14 2.38 -12.40
N ILE A 38 1.27 3.05 -12.22
CA ILE A 38 2.52 2.69 -12.91
C ILE A 38 2.98 1.28 -12.54
N MET A 39 2.80 0.88 -11.27
CA MET A 39 3.15 -0.46 -10.80
C MET A 39 2.19 -1.53 -11.33
N HIS A 40 0.90 -1.19 -11.46
CA HIS A 40 -0.10 -2.09 -12.07
C HIS A 40 0.23 -2.37 -13.53
N LYS A 41 0.59 -1.34 -14.30
CA LYS A 41 1.02 -1.49 -15.71
C LYS A 41 2.28 -2.34 -15.85
N ALA A 42 3.24 -2.15 -14.96
CA ALA A 42 4.48 -2.94 -14.96
C ALA A 42 4.21 -4.42 -14.66
N LYS A 43 3.33 -4.72 -13.69
CA LYS A 43 2.91 -6.11 -13.38
C LYS A 43 2.14 -6.74 -14.54
N ALA A 44 1.19 -6.03 -15.15
CA ALA A 44 0.42 -6.52 -16.29
C ALA A 44 1.32 -6.86 -17.51
N SER A 45 2.38 -6.10 -17.76
CA SER A 45 3.35 -6.41 -18.81
C SER A 45 4.24 -7.61 -18.48
N ALA A 46 4.56 -7.83 -17.22
CA ALA A 46 5.36 -8.97 -16.75
C ALA A 46 4.55 -10.29 -16.75
N ALA A 47 3.26 -10.23 -16.53
CA ALA A 47 2.35 -11.38 -16.45
C ALA A 47 2.08 -12.07 -17.79
N ARG A 48 2.48 -11.47 -18.91
CA ARG A 48 2.49 -12.15 -20.24
C ARG A 48 3.44 -13.35 -20.32
N ARG A 49 4.24 -13.61 -19.28
CA ARG A 49 5.05 -14.82 -19.20
C ARG A 49 4.18 -15.93 -18.59
N ILE A 50 3.81 -16.87 -19.44
CA ILE A 50 3.07 -18.09 -19.07
C ILE A 50 3.78 -18.74 -17.88
N ARG A 51 3.10 -18.79 -16.73
CA ARG A 51 3.56 -19.61 -15.61
C ARG A 51 3.40 -21.07 -15.99
N THR A 52 4.50 -21.79 -16.05
CA THR A 52 4.51 -23.24 -16.34
C THR A 52 4.21 -24.08 -15.08
N ASP A 53 4.06 -23.44 -13.93
CA ASP A 53 3.86 -24.07 -12.62
C ASP A 53 2.38 -24.26 -12.22
N GLY A 54 1.43 -23.89 -13.08
CA GLY A 54 -0.02 -24.01 -12.81
C GLY A 54 -0.55 -23.11 -11.71
N GLY A 55 0.24 -22.13 -11.23
CA GLY A 55 -0.19 -21.14 -10.25
C GLY A 55 -1.26 -20.18 -10.80
N PRO A 56 -1.99 -19.47 -9.92
CA PRO A 56 -3.01 -18.50 -10.35
C PRO A 56 -2.40 -17.44 -11.26
N ASP A 57 -3.19 -17.03 -12.26
CA ASP A 57 -2.80 -15.92 -13.15
C ASP A 57 -2.79 -14.61 -12.35
N LEU A 58 -1.60 -14.09 -12.09
CA LEU A 58 -1.39 -12.83 -11.39
C LEU A 58 -1.45 -11.60 -12.32
N SER A 59 -1.91 -11.79 -13.56
CA SER A 59 -1.95 -10.74 -14.58
C SER A 59 -2.99 -9.66 -14.30
N VAL A 60 -4.01 -9.99 -13.50
CA VAL A 60 -5.08 -9.07 -13.12
C VAL A 60 -5.05 -8.90 -11.61
N LEU A 61 -4.69 -7.72 -11.16
CA LEU A 61 -4.94 -7.32 -9.78
C LEU A 61 -6.44 -6.99 -9.68
N ASP A 62 -7.14 -7.68 -8.79
CA ASP A 62 -8.58 -7.51 -8.56
C ASP A 62 -8.88 -6.31 -7.64
N PHE A 63 -8.05 -5.27 -7.74
CA PHE A 63 -8.24 -4.02 -7.00
C PHE A 63 -7.66 -2.84 -7.79
N ASP A 64 -8.26 -1.67 -7.60
CA ASP A 64 -7.83 -0.42 -8.21
C ASP A 64 -6.53 0.10 -7.60
N CYS A 65 -5.84 0.99 -8.33
CA CYS A 65 -4.67 1.69 -7.82
C CYS A 65 -5.07 2.80 -6.84
N ILE A 66 -4.11 3.23 -6.03
CA ILE A 66 -4.32 4.28 -5.01
C ILE A 66 -4.57 5.68 -5.60
N ASP A 67 -4.22 5.91 -6.86
CA ASP A 67 -4.18 7.27 -7.44
C ASP A 67 -5.49 8.05 -7.33
N GLY A 68 -6.63 7.36 -7.38
CA GLY A 68 -7.95 8.00 -7.30
C GLY A 68 -8.46 8.29 -5.88
N ILE A 69 -7.89 7.62 -4.86
CA ILE A 69 -8.40 7.67 -3.48
C ILE A 69 -7.34 8.05 -2.44
N ARG A 70 -6.09 8.34 -2.87
CA ARG A 70 -4.96 8.64 -1.96
C ARG A 70 -5.28 9.74 -0.96
N ASP A 71 -5.84 10.85 -1.44
CA ASP A 71 -6.13 12.02 -0.60
C ASP A 71 -7.20 11.71 0.44
N GLU A 72 -8.20 10.91 0.07
CA GLU A 72 -9.24 10.46 0.99
C GLU A 72 -8.68 9.51 2.04
N VAL A 73 -7.85 8.54 1.64
CA VAL A 73 -7.14 7.64 2.56
C VAL A 73 -6.23 8.43 3.51
N ALA A 74 -5.47 9.41 3.01
CA ALA A 74 -4.62 10.25 3.83
C ALA A 74 -5.42 11.03 4.89
N ASN A 75 -6.57 11.59 4.51
CA ASN A 75 -7.47 12.28 5.42
C ASN A 75 -8.03 11.35 6.50
N LEU A 76 -8.51 10.16 6.12
CA LEU A 76 -9.04 9.18 7.07
C LEU A 76 -7.96 8.70 8.04
N VAL A 77 -6.77 8.36 7.54
CA VAL A 77 -5.64 7.97 8.39
C VAL A 77 -5.27 9.08 9.36
N ALA A 78 -5.19 10.33 8.87
CA ALA A 78 -4.87 11.48 9.73
C ALA A 78 -5.95 11.76 10.78
N SER A 79 -7.21 11.45 10.49
CA SER A 79 -8.32 11.67 11.43
C SER A 79 -8.36 10.67 12.59
N VAL A 80 -7.88 9.44 12.37
CA VAL A 80 -7.94 8.37 13.38
C VAL A 80 -6.61 8.14 14.09
N CYS A 81 -5.48 8.53 13.50
CA CYS A 81 -4.15 8.26 14.03
C CYS A 81 -3.66 9.38 14.97
N GLY A 82 -3.51 9.07 16.24
CA GLY A 82 -2.96 10.01 17.25
C GLY A 82 -1.43 10.08 17.27
N GLY A 83 -0.71 9.18 16.59
CA GLY A 83 0.73 9.08 16.62
C GLY A 83 1.37 8.91 15.25
N TRP A 84 2.06 7.80 15.02
CA TRP A 84 2.79 7.55 13.77
C TRP A 84 1.95 6.81 12.74
N SER A 85 1.98 7.32 11.51
CA SER A 85 1.45 6.59 10.34
C SER A 85 2.62 6.15 9.46
N LEU A 86 2.71 4.84 9.22
CA LEU A 86 3.66 4.19 8.34
C LEU A 86 2.89 3.64 7.14
N ILE A 87 3.13 4.21 5.97
CA ILE A 87 2.41 3.86 4.74
C ILE A 87 3.41 3.30 3.75
N PHE A 88 3.26 2.03 3.36
CA PHE A 88 4.07 1.45 2.30
C PHE A 88 3.62 2.00 0.95
N CYS A 89 4.58 2.32 0.10
CA CYS A 89 4.33 2.78 -1.25
C CYS A 89 5.50 2.46 -2.19
N ALA A 90 5.27 2.57 -3.49
CA ALA A 90 6.38 2.55 -4.44
C ALA A 90 7.23 3.83 -4.29
N PRO A 91 8.54 3.78 -4.63
CA PRO A 91 9.41 4.98 -4.61
C PRO A 91 8.82 6.17 -5.39
N GLU A 92 8.13 5.89 -6.48
CA GLU A 92 7.46 6.90 -7.32
C GLU A 92 6.24 7.55 -6.63
N GLY A 93 5.69 6.89 -5.61
CA GLY A 93 4.54 7.37 -4.83
C GLY A 93 4.90 8.32 -3.69
N VAL A 94 6.16 8.34 -3.22
CA VAL A 94 6.59 9.07 -2.02
C VAL A 94 6.21 10.55 -2.06
N GLY A 95 6.49 11.23 -3.18
CA GLY A 95 6.16 12.66 -3.32
C GLY A 95 4.67 12.92 -3.21
N ARG A 96 3.85 12.11 -3.90
CA ARG A 96 2.39 12.24 -3.88
C ARG A 96 1.79 11.96 -2.51
N TRP A 97 2.34 10.97 -1.78
CA TRP A 97 1.94 10.72 -0.40
C TRP A 97 2.35 11.86 0.54
N ALA A 98 3.54 12.44 0.35
CA ALA A 98 3.98 13.59 1.12
C ALA A 98 3.05 14.81 0.93
N ASP A 99 2.64 15.08 -0.31
CA ASP A 99 1.71 16.15 -0.64
C ASP A 99 0.33 15.87 0.00
N ALA A 100 -0.25 14.68 -0.23
CA ALA A 100 -1.54 14.31 0.33
C ALA A 100 -1.57 14.38 1.86
N ILE A 101 -0.52 13.89 2.55
CA ILE A 101 -0.41 13.96 4.01
C ILE A 101 -0.32 15.40 4.49
N ASN A 102 0.45 16.26 3.82
CA ASN A 102 0.64 17.66 4.23
C ASN A 102 -0.62 18.52 4.07
N GLU A 103 -1.57 18.12 3.23
CA GLU A 103 -2.90 18.74 3.11
C GLU A 103 -3.85 18.37 4.27
N THR A 104 -3.48 17.38 5.09
CA THR A 104 -4.25 16.97 6.27
C THR A 104 -3.76 17.65 7.56
N THR A 105 -4.29 17.24 8.70
CA THR A 105 -3.78 17.64 10.03
C THR A 105 -2.45 17.01 10.38
N ALA A 106 -2.07 15.90 9.72
CA ALA A 106 -0.77 15.26 9.87
C ALA A 106 0.33 15.99 9.09
N LYS A 107 1.58 15.64 9.35
CA LYS A 107 2.74 16.20 8.63
C LYS A 107 3.67 15.08 8.19
N TYR A 108 3.99 15.06 6.90
CA TYR A 108 5.01 14.18 6.37
C TYR A 108 6.35 14.41 7.07
N LYS A 109 7.03 13.32 7.43
CA LYS A 109 8.31 13.39 8.14
C LYS A 109 9.48 12.97 7.27
N ARG A 110 9.44 11.77 6.72
CA ARG A 110 10.50 11.22 5.85
C ARG A 110 10.04 9.93 5.17
N ALA A 111 10.71 9.57 4.07
CA ALA A 111 10.70 8.22 3.55
C ALA A 111 11.63 7.32 4.39
N CYS A 112 11.19 6.10 4.65
CA CYS A 112 12.01 5.04 5.23
C CYS A 112 12.15 3.94 4.18
N ILE A 113 13.31 3.29 4.13
CA ILE A 113 13.57 2.25 3.14
C ILE A 113 13.32 0.88 3.77
N TRP A 114 12.41 0.11 3.18
CA TRP A 114 12.23 -1.30 3.50
C TRP A 114 13.12 -2.15 2.60
N VAL A 115 14.23 -2.64 3.14
CA VAL A 115 15.21 -3.43 2.38
C VAL A 115 14.74 -4.87 2.27
N LYS A 116 14.71 -5.39 1.03
CA LYS A 116 14.40 -6.80 0.72
C LYS A 116 15.67 -7.49 0.22
N PRO A 117 16.46 -8.14 1.10
CA PRO A 117 17.72 -8.75 0.72
C PRO A 117 17.56 -9.92 -0.26
N ASP A 118 16.37 -10.55 -0.26
CA ASP A 118 16.05 -11.72 -1.09
C ASP A 118 15.27 -11.35 -2.36
N SER A 119 15.28 -10.06 -2.77
CA SER A 119 14.54 -9.64 -3.96
C SER A 119 15.10 -10.30 -5.20
N THR A 120 14.23 -10.92 -6.00
CA THR A 120 14.61 -11.55 -7.25
C THR A 120 14.97 -10.49 -8.29
N PRO A 121 16.12 -10.62 -9.00
CA PRO A 121 16.46 -9.72 -10.10
C PRO A 121 15.36 -9.69 -11.17
N GLN A 122 15.22 -8.55 -11.85
CA GLN A 122 14.31 -8.48 -13.00
C GLN A 122 14.75 -9.47 -14.08
N LEU A 123 13.85 -10.39 -14.43
CA LEU A 123 14.12 -11.49 -15.35
C LEU A 123 14.43 -11.04 -16.79
N ASN A 124 14.11 -9.78 -17.16
CA ASN A 124 14.37 -9.23 -18.49
C ASN A 124 15.78 -8.62 -18.65
N GLY A 125 16.55 -8.50 -17.56
CA GLY A 125 17.91 -7.95 -17.58
C GLY A 125 18.02 -6.47 -17.99
N GLN A 126 16.90 -5.76 -18.16
CA GLN A 126 16.88 -4.39 -18.69
C GLN A 126 16.75 -3.30 -17.60
N GLY A 127 16.66 -3.68 -16.37
CA GLY A 127 16.57 -2.75 -15.26
C GLY A 127 17.13 -3.32 -13.97
N PRO A 128 17.53 -2.47 -13.02
CA PRO A 128 17.93 -2.93 -11.70
C PRO A 128 16.76 -3.60 -11.00
N ALA A 129 17.05 -4.64 -10.21
CA ALA A 129 16.06 -5.19 -9.30
C ALA A 129 15.72 -4.14 -8.25
N MET A 130 14.43 -3.97 -7.94
CA MET A 130 14.02 -3.19 -6.79
C MET A 130 14.23 -4.05 -5.53
N GLY A 131 15.34 -3.81 -4.84
CA GLY A 131 15.64 -4.44 -3.56
C GLY A 131 15.07 -3.70 -2.36
N TYR A 132 14.18 -2.72 -2.58
CA TYR A 132 13.59 -1.92 -1.51
C TYR A 132 12.22 -1.38 -1.89
N GLU A 133 11.45 -1.04 -0.86
CA GLU A 133 10.21 -0.26 -0.91
C GLU A 133 10.31 0.90 0.09
N ASN A 134 9.51 1.93 -0.08
CA ASN A 134 9.45 3.08 0.83
C ASN A 134 8.16 3.09 1.64
#